data_994c66d10e4ab4959bd12a38212f6fd2
#
_entry.id   994c66d10e4ab4959bd12a38212f6fd2
#
_cell.length_a   1.000
_cell.length_b   1.000
_cell.length_c   1.000
_cell.angle_alpha   90.00
_cell.angle_beta   90.00
_cell.angle_gamma   90.00
#
_symmetry.space_group_name_H-M   'P 1'
#
loop_
_entity.id
_entity.type
_entity.pdbx_description
1 polymer ?
#
loop_
_entity_poly.entity_id
_entity_poly.type
_entity_poly.pdbx_seq_one_letter_code
_entity_poly.pdbx_strand_id
1 'polypeptide(L)'
;HDIGYNRTISMMDSIKSRIHRRVNLDNIRLRRMVYRSNYPELRFKNIIIDGANTQQQAYIKKEFHKSDNKEFSYEDLKQGYFRLLSDNMISEIIPHAIYNPEDDTYDLHLKVKLENNFAVRLGGNISTSNSNQIYLGLSYQDLNYYAKEFVFDGQLGKVYNNAQFMAKIDFSTAIPTSYRFIASISTFDYFKKDKLFSRNDKPAFNQKDERFLKLQVGLPFLSSKRAEFGIGIARIEDKYFQKSVIDFGNDKFDKSRYDLFGGSISFNGSTLNSRQYPTRGYREALIAQIFIGRERFYPGEGATGNNNKEHHSWLQLSYMKEKYHNMSEHWVLGWYLKALYASKNFSENYTATMMQAGEFSPTQHSKLTYNEAFRANQFVGAGIRPIYRLNQMFHLRGEFYGFMPIYPIERNSLNKAYYGKAFSKFEY
;
A
#
# COMPACT_ATOMS: atom_id res chain seq x y z
N HIS A 1 -6.13 -9.57 -32.39
CA HIS A 1 -6.32 -8.24 -32.98
C HIS A 1 -5.19 -7.89 -33.94
N ASP A 2 -3.92 -8.05 -33.58
CA ASP A 2 -2.76 -7.61 -34.37
C ASP A 2 -2.63 -8.33 -35.72
N ILE A 3 -2.93 -9.63 -35.76
CA ILE A 3 -2.93 -10.42 -37.01
C ILE A 3 -3.96 -9.87 -38.01
N GLY A 4 -5.19 -9.58 -37.56
CA GLY A 4 -6.24 -9.02 -38.39
C GLY A 4 -5.90 -7.60 -38.85
N TYR A 5 -5.34 -6.78 -37.97
CA TYR A 5 -4.92 -5.41 -38.29
C TYR A 5 -3.80 -5.41 -39.36
N ASN A 6 -2.74 -6.20 -39.16
CA ASN A 6 -1.62 -6.27 -40.09
C ASN A 6 -2.05 -6.82 -41.46
N ARG A 7 -2.95 -7.82 -41.49
CA ARG A 7 -3.51 -8.34 -42.75
C ARG A 7 -4.36 -7.30 -43.46
N THR A 8 -5.16 -6.51 -42.72
CA THR A 8 -5.98 -5.44 -43.30
C THR A 8 -5.08 -4.33 -43.89
N ILE A 9 -4.01 -3.96 -43.20
CA ILE A 9 -3.03 -2.96 -43.69
C ILE A 9 -2.34 -3.46 -44.98
N SER A 10 -1.91 -4.73 -45.01
CA SER A 10 -1.27 -5.30 -46.22
C SER A 10 -2.21 -5.37 -47.43
N MET A 11 -3.52 -5.41 -47.19
CA MET A 11 -4.55 -5.42 -48.24
C MET A 11 -5.12 -4.03 -48.54
N MET A 12 -4.58 -2.97 -47.92
CA MET A 12 -5.17 -1.62 -47.95
C MET A 12 -5.32 -1.05 -49.38
N ASP A 13 -4.34 -1.31 -50.24
CA ASP A 13 -4.41 -0.81 -51.64
C ASP A 13 -5.49 -1.52 -52.45
N SER A 14 -5.67 -2.84 -52.24
CA SER A 14 -6.76 -3.60 -52.85
C SER A 14 -8.13 -3.17 -52.30
N ILE A 15 -8.24 -2.83 -51.04
CA ILE A 15 -9.44 -2.31 -50.41
C ILE A 15 -9.75 -0.91 -50.98
N LYS A 16 -8.75 -0.04 -51.05
CA LYS A 16 -8.90 1.34 -51.59
C LYS A 16 -9.28 1.35 -53.07
N SER A 17 -8.78 0.42 -53.88
CA SER A 17 -9.14 0.31 -55.32
C SER A 17 -10.59 -0.10 -55.55
N ARG A 18 -11.19 -0.83 -54.59
CA ARG A 18 -12.61 -1.24 -54.66
C ARG A 18 -13.58 -0.19 -54.11
N ILE A 19 -13.07 0.81 -53.38
CA ILE A 19 -13.90 1.91 -52.83
C ILE A 19 -13.97 3.04 -53.84
N HIS A 20 -15.05 3.08 -54.61
CA HIS A 20 -15.28 4.14 -55.61
C HIS A 20 -15.75 5.46 -55.03
N ARG A 21 -16.19 5.47 -53.76
CA ARG A 21 -16.70 6.69 -53.10
C ARG A 21 -15.79 7.05 -51.93
N ARG A 22 -15.09 8.17 -52.02
CA ARG A 22 -14.32 8.75 -50.94
C ARG A 22 -15.02 9.99 -50.38
N VAL A 23 -15.22 10.05 -49.09
CA VAL A 23 -15.74 11.24 -48.42
C VAL A 23 -14.57 11.93 -47.74
N ASN A 24 -14.42 13.23 -47.94
CA ASN A 24 -13.40 14.01 -47.25
C ASN A 24 -13.63 13.95 -45.76
N LEU A 25 -12.55 13.72 -44.99
CA LEU A 25 -12.58 13.63 -43.51
C LEU A 25 -13.18 14.89 -42.88
N ASP A 26 -12.96 16.07 -43.50
CA ASP A 26 -13.49 17.33 -42.99
C ASP A 26 -15.00 17.42 -43.19
N ASN A 27 -15.55 16.88 -44.30
CA ASN A 27 -16.98 16.76 -44.49
C ASN A 27 -17.62 15.78 -43.47
N ILE A 28 -16.92 14.72 -43.08
CA ILE A 28 -17.43 13.82 -42.07
C ILE A 28 -17.41 14.52 -40.70
N ARG A 29 -16.33 15.25 -40.37
CA ARG A 29 -16.22 16.04 -39.13
C ARG A 29 -17.32 17.10 -39.06
N LEU A 30 -17.54 17.82 -40.15
CA LEU A 30 -18.57 18.86 -40.24
C LEU A 30 -19.98 18.28 -40.08
N ARG A 31 -20.29 17.17 -40.75
CA ARG A 31 -21.56 16.45 -40.56
C ARG A 31 -21.75 15.97 -39.13
N ARG A 32 -20.70 15.44 -38.51
CA ARG A 32 -20.74 15.03 -37.08
C ARG A 32 -20.95 16.24 -36.17
N MET A 33 -20.34 17.37 -36.47
CA MET A 33 -20.49 18.60 -35.69
C MET A 33 -21.93 19.13 -35.80
N VAL A 34 -22.48 19.22 -37.00
CA VAL A 34 -23.87 19.62 -37.23
C VAL A 34 -24.86 18.64 -36.60
N TYR A 35 -24.61 17.36 -36.73
CA TYR A 35 -25.46 16.33 -36.08
C TYR A 35 -25.43 16.48 -34.56
N ARG A 36 -24.25 16.69 -33.95
CA ARG A 36 -24.11 16.88 -32.50
C ARG A 36 -24.71 18.20 -32.01
N SER A 37 -24.67 19.28 -32.80
CA SER A 37 -25.28 20.56 -32.43
C SER A 37 -26.82 20.54 -32.40
N ASN A 38 -27.43 19.54 -33.03
CA ASN A 38 -28.88 19.34 -33.01
C ASN A 38 -29.38 18.55 -31.79
N TYR A 39 -28.44 18.02 -30.98
CA TYR A 39 -28.81 17.36 -29.73
C TYR A 39 -28.70 18.33 -28.55
N PRO A 40 -29.68 18.28 -27.61
CA PRO A 40 -29.60 19.05 -26.39
C PRO A 40 -28.30 18.75 -25.64
N GLU A 41 -27.82 19.73 -24.90
CA GLU A 41 -26.68 19.53 -24.00
C GLU A 41 -27.00 18.41 -22.99
N LEU A 42 -26.00 17.53 -22.73
CA LEU A 42 -26.19 16.44 -21.79
C LEU A 42 -26.30 16.96 -20.35
N ARG A 43 -27.50 17.40 -19.98
CA ARG A 43 -27.91 17.75 -18.62
C ARG A 43 -28.83 16.67 -18.11
N PHE A 44 -28.59 16.19 -16.91
CA PHE A 44 -29.30 15.09 -16.28
C PHE A 44 -30.15 15.61 -15.12
N LYS A 45 -31.38 15.09 -14.98
CA LYS A 45 -32.30 15.48 -13.91
C LYS A 45 -32.60 14.33 -12.97
N ASN A 46 -32.99 13.18 -13.50
CA ASN A 46 -33.35 12.01 -12.70
C ASN A 46 -32.29 10.92 -12.80
N ILE A 47 -32.13 10.16 -11.70
CA ILE A 47 -31.30 8.96 -11.68
C ILE A 47 -32.19 7.78 -11.31
N ILE A 48 -32.34 6.84 -12.23
CA ILE A 48 -33.10 5.60 -12.08
C ILE A 48 -32.11 4.47 -11.98
N ILE A 49 -32.20 3.67 -10.92
CA ILE A 49 -31.20 2.65 -10.62
C ILE A 49 -31.89 1.29 -10.53
N ASP A 50 -31.42 0.35 -11.34
CA ASP A 50 -31.82 -1.04 -11.34
C ASP A 50 -30.72 -1.92 -10.75
N GLY A 51 -31.10 -2.98 -10.01
CA GLY A 51 -30.17 -3.93 -9.42
C GLY A 51 -29.65 -3.57 -8.02
N ALA A 52 -30.25 -2.55 -7.39
CA ALA A 52 -29.93 -2.12 -6.03
C ALA A 52 -31.19 -1.86 -5.20
N ASN A 53 -31.15 -2.10 -3.88
CA ASN A 53 -32.23 -1.78 -2.97
C ASN A 53 -32.30 -0.28 -2.67
N THR A 54 -33.36 0.18 -2.00
CA THR A 54 -33.60 1.61 -1.73
C THR A 54 -32.44 2.31 -1.02
N GLN A 55 -31.79 1.65 -0.06
CA GLN A 55 -30.67 2.23 0.69
C GLN A 55 -29.42 2.34 -0.18
N GLN A 56 -29.13 1.31 -0.98
CA GLN A 56 -28.04 1.29 -1.94
C GLN A 56 -28.23 2.32 -3.04
N GLN A 57 -29.46 2.47 -3.54
CA GLN A 57 -29.81 3.54 -4.49
C GLN A 57 -29.55 4.94 -3.90
N ALA A 58 -29.86 5.14 -2.62
CA ALA A 58 -29.58 6.41 -1.95
C ALA A 58 -28.07 6.69 -1.87
N TYR A 59 -27.24 5.68 -1.61
CA TYR A 59 -25.78 5.81 -1.63
C TYR A 59 -25.29 6.16 -3.04
N ILE A 60 -25.72 5.40 -4.05
CA ILE A 60 -25.30 5.60 -5.44
C ILE A 60 -25.71 6.99 -5.95
N LYS A 61 -26.93 7.44 -5.67
CA LYS A 61 -27.41 8.77 -6.05
C LYS A 61 -26.55 9.89 -5.47
N LYS A 62 -26.09 9.77 -4.22
CA LYS A 62 -25.21 10.78 -3.57
C LYS A 62 -23.89 10.97 -4.30
N GLU A 63 -23.38 9.95 -5.02
CA GLU A 63 -22.13 10.05 -5.77
C GLU A 63 -22.26 10.99 -7.01
N PHE A 64 -23.45 11.21 -7.51
CA PHE A 64 -23.71 12.12 -8.65
C PHE A 64 -24.16 13.50 -8.17
N HIS A 65 -24.93 13.59 -7.08
CA HIS A 65 -25.47 14.84 -6.56
C HIS A 65 -24.60 15.41 -5.43
N LYS A 66 -23.57 16.15 -5.80
CA LYS A 66 -22.73 16.86 -4.81
C LYS A 66 -23.20 18.26 -4.45
N SER A 67 -24.10 18.83 -5.22
CA SER A 67 -24.71 20.13 -4.96
C SER A 67 -26.24 19.98 -4.89
N ASP A 68 -26.91 20.88 -4.19
CA ASP A 68 -28.38 20.92 -4.07
C ASP A 68 -29.09 21.29 -5.40
N ASN A 69 -28.35 21.40 -6.49
CA ASN A 69 -28.90 21.60 -7.84
C ASN A 69 -29.59 20.34 -8.32
N LYS A 70 -30.83 20.50 -8.73
CA LYS A 70 -31.69 19.41 -9.25
C LYS A 70 -31.18 18.81 -10.57
N GLU A 71 -30.31 19.50 -11.28
CA GLU A 71 -29.70 19.05 -12.53
C GLU A 71 -28.19 18.92 -12.37
N PHE A 72 -27.58 17.94 -13.07
CA PHE A 72 -26.14 17.72 -13.07
C PHE A 72 -25.62 17.55 -14.49
N SER A 73 -24.36 17.95 -14.69
CA SER A 73 -23.69 17.97 -15.99
C SER A 73 -23.12 16.60 -16.36
N TYR A 74 -22.68 16.48 -17.61
CA TYR A 74 -21.91 15.31 -18.06
C TYR A 74 -20.60 15.12 -17.27
N GLU A 75 -19.94 16.19 -16.83
CA GLU A 75 -18.72 16.09 -16.03
C GLU A 75 -19.03 15.58 -14.62
N ASP A 76 -20.14 15.96 -14.03
CA ASP A 76 -20.60 15.42 -12.73
C ASP A 76 -20.94 13.94 -12.86
N LEU A 77 -21.62 13.55 -13.93
CA LEU A 77 -21.90 12.15 -14.27
C LEU A 77 -20.59 11.35 -14.35
N LYS A 78 -19.62 11.84 -15.10
CA LYS A 78 -18.34 11.18 -15.30
C LYS A 78 -17.57 11.02 -13.99
N GLN A 79 -17.54 12.04 -13.15
CA GLN A 79 -16.91 11.97 -11.83
C GLN A 79 -17.62 10.98 -10.91
N GLY A 80 -18.95 11.01 -10.84
CA GLY A 80 -19.75 10.06 -10.05
C GLY A 80 -19.54 8.62 -10.52
N TYR A 81 -19.57 8.41 -11.83
CA TYR A 81 -19.35 7.11 -12.44
C TYR A 81 -17.97 6.52 -12.08
N PHE A 82 -16.89 7.30 -12.21
CA PHE A 82 -15.56 6.82 -11.87
C PHE A 82 -15.35 6.60 -10.37
N ARG A 83 -16.03 7.37 -9.51
CA ARG A 83 -16.03 7.10 -8.07
C ARG A 83 -16.68 5.76 -7.75
N LEU A 84 -17.85 5.50 -8.33
CA LEU A 84 -18.55 4.23 -8.16
C LEU A 84 -17.77 3.04 -8.73
N LEU A 85 -17.11 3.19 -9.87
CA LEU A 85 -16.24 2.15 -10.44
C LEU A 85 -15.00 1.86 -9.56
N SER A 86 -14.56 2.83 -8.78
CA SER A 86 -13.45 2.63 -7.83
C SER A 86 -13.90 2.03 -6.50
N ASP A 87 -15.20 1.89 -6.29
CA ASP A 87 -15.77 1.22 -5.12
C ASP A 87 -15.73 -0.30 -5.31
N ASN A 88 -15.04 -0.99 -4.40
CA ASN A 88 -14.90 -2.45 -4.45
C ASN A 88 -16.22 -3.22 -4.23
N MET A 89 -17.29 -2.53 -3.83
CA MET A 89 -18.60 -3.12 -3.58
C MET A 89 -19.48 -3.17 -4.84
N ILE A 90 -19.04 -2.52 -5.91
CA ILE A 90 -19.76 -2.47 -7.19
C ILE A 90 -18.94 -3.19 -8.25
N SER A 91 -19.52 -4.25 -8.80
CA SER A 91 -18.91 -5.11 -9.82
C SER A 91 -19.05 -4.52 -11.21
N GLU A 92 -20.22 -3.94 -11.51
CA GLU A 92 -20.53 -3.42 -12.84
C GLU A 92 -21.53 -2.27 -12.75
N ILE A 93 -21.33 -1.25 -13.57
CA ILE A 93 -22.27 -0.15 -13.77
C ILE A 93 -22.40 0.09 -15.27
N ILE A 94 -23.63 0.00 -15.79
CA ILE A 94 -23.94 0.28 -17.18
C ILE A 94 -24.85 1.51 -17.22
N PRO A 95 -24.33 2.68 -17.65
CA PRO A 95 -25.13 3.90 -17.75
C PRO A 95 -25.84 4.00 -19.11
N HIS A 96 -27.10 4.44 -19.09
CA HIS A 96 -27.88 4.82 -20.26
C HIS A 96 -28.50 6.18 -20.03
N ALA A 97 -28.36 7.08 -21.01
CA ALA A 97 -29.01 8.37 -21.02
C ALA A 97 -30.28 8.30 -21.89
N ILE A 98 -31.43 8.59 -21.31
CA ILE A 98 -32.73 8.63 -22.04
C ILE A 98 -33.20 10.07 -22.06
N TYR A 99 -33.41 10.63 -23.26
CA TYR A 99 -33.87 11.98 -23.40
C TYR A 99 -35.35 12.11 -22.95
N ASN A 100 -35.61 13.10 -22.14
CA ASN A 100 -36.96 13.49 -21.70
C ASN A 100 -37.37 14.80 -22.41
N PRO A 101 -38.28 14.74 -23.35
CA PRO A 101 -38.67 15.94 -24.11
C PRO A 101 -39.52 16.93 -23.29
N GLU A 102 -40.12 16.53 -22.19
CA GLU A 102 -40.92 17.42 -21.35
C GLU A 102 -40.05 18.43 -20.58
N ASP A 103 -38.87 18.01 -20.16
CA ASP A 103 -37.94 18.82 -19.36
C ASP A 103 -36.73 19.34 -20.18
N ASP A 104 -36.57 18.93 -21.43
CA ASP A 104 -35.36 19.17 -22.27
C ASP A 104 -34.06 18.71 -21.55
N THR A 105 -34.14 17.60 -20.82
CA THR A 105 -33.05 16.99 -20.06
C THR A 105 -32.96 15.50 -20.35
N TYR A 106 -31.98 14.83 -19.74
CA TYR A 106 -31.83 13.38 -19.82
C TYR A 106 -32.09 12.74 -18.46
N ASP A 107 -32.74 11.60 -18.45
CA ASP A 107 -32.82 10.70 -17.32
C ASP A 107 -31.65 9.70 -17.39
N LEU A 108 -30.89 9.59 -16.32
CA LEU A 108 -29.78 8.66 -16.20
C LEU A 108 -30.28 7.32 -15.66
N HIS A 109 -30.32 6.30 -16.50
CA HIS A 109 -30.60 4.93 -16.08
C HIS A 109 -29.29 4.20 -15.81
N LEU A 110 -29.14 3.65 -14.60
CA LEU A 110 -27.97 2.89 -14.16
C LEU A 110 -28.40 1.45 -13.89
N LYS A 111 -27.87 0.52 -14.65
CA LYS A 111 -27.93 -0.90 -14.28
C LYS A 111 -26.71 -1.24 -13.46
N VAL A 112 -26.92 -1.61 -12.20
CA VAL A 112 -25.84 -1.84 -11.23
C VAL A 112 -25.83 -3.31 -10.83
N LYS A 113 -24.62 -3.88 -10.78
CA LYS A 113 -24.37 -5.21 -10.20
C LYS A 113 -23.42 -5.04 -9.01
N LEU A 114 -23.88 -5.44 -7.85
CA LEU A 114 -23.10 -5.40 -6.62
C LEU A 114 -22.24 -6.64 -6.49
N GLU A 115 -21.10 -6.50 -5.81
CA GLU A 115 -20.26 -7.62 -5.41
C GLU A 115 -20.89 -8.41 -4.24
N ASN A 116 -20.45 -9.65 -4.06
CA ASN A 116 -20.87 -10.46 -2.93
C ASN A 116 -20.44 -9.81 -1.61
N ASN A 117 -21.35 -9.83 -0.63
CA ASN A 117 -21.06 -9.24 0.69
C ASN A 117 -19.93 -9.96 1.43
N PHE A 118 -19.72 -11.24 1.18
CA PHE A 118 -18.72 -12.04 1.87
C PHE A 118 -17.72 -12.64 0.90
N ALA A 119 -16.43 -12.50 1.22
CA ALA A 119 -15.35 -13.12 0.46
C ALA A 119 -14.34 -13.80 1.38
N VAL A 120 -13.87 -14.98 0.96
CA VAL A 120 -12.80 -15.73 1.60
C VAL A 120 -11.58 -15.74 0.69
N ARG A 121 -10.44 -15.41 1.23
CA ARG A 121 -9.15 -15.43 0.53
C ARG A 121 -8.25 -16.45 1.21
N LEU A 122 -7.79 -17.42 0.46
CA LEU A 122 -6.81 -18.41 0.89
C LEU A 122 -5.53 -18.21 0.09
N GLY A 123 -4.39 -18.31 0.74
CA GLY A 123 -3.10 -18.17 0.10
C GLY A 123 -1.98 -18.74 0.94
N GLY A 124 -0.79 -18.69 0.42
CA GLY A 124 0.39 -19.15 1.13
C GLY A 124 1.52 -19.47 0.17
N ASN A 125 2.65 -19.82 0.74
CA ASN A 125 3.77 -20.38 0.02
C ASN A 125 4.36 -21.56 0.79
N ILE A 126 4.77 -22.57 0.05
CA ILE A 126 5.53 -23.70 0.55
C ILE A 126 6.92 -23.62 -0.07
N SER A 127 7.94 -23.60 0.74
CA SER A 127 9.33 -23.47 0.31
C SER A 127 10.21 -24.44 1.12
N THR A 128 11.32 -24.82 0.56
CA THR A 128 12.39 -25.54 1.29
C THR A 128 13.08 -24.63 2.33
N SER A 129 12.87 -23.32 2.24
CA SER A 129 13.31 -22.34 3.25
C SER A 129 12.29 -22.16 4.36
N ASN A 130 12.69 -21.51 5.47
CA ASN A 130 11.81 -21.24 6.60
C ASN A 130 10.71 -20.18 6.34
N SER A 131 10.56 -19.72 5.10
CA SER A 131 9.55 -18.73 4.72
C SER A 131 8.16 -19.32 4.42
N ASN A 132 7.89 -20.56 4.85
CA ASN A 132 6.58 -21.17 4.71
C ASN A 132 5.52 -20.39 5.46
N GLN A 133 4.42 -20.07 4.79
CA GLN A 133 3.33 -19.27 5.33
C GLN A 133 1.99 -19.75 4.79
N ILE A 134 0.98 -19.69 5.63
CA ILE A 134 -0.42 -19.86 5.27
C ILE A 134 -1.14 -18.54 5.56
N TYR A 135 -1.99 -18.12 4.66
CA TYR A 135 -2.79 -16.92 4.77
C TYR A 135 -4.28 -17.26 4.65
N LEU A 136 -5.08 -16.69 5.55
CA LEU A 136 -6.53 -16.69 5.53
C LEU A 136 -7.02 -15.25 5.65
N GLY A 137 -7.79 -14.80 4.66
CA GLY A 137 -8.49 -13.52 4.70
C GLY A 137 -9.98 -13.73 4.64
N LEU A 138 -10.71 -13.08 5.54
CA LEU A 138 -12.17 -13.03 5.55
C LEU A 138 -12.57 -11.57 5.39
N SER A 139 -13.47 -11.26 4.46
CA SER A 139 -14.01 -9.93 4.31
C SER A 139 -15.53 -9.98 4.21
N TYR A 140 -16.17 -9.07 4.94
CA TYR A 140 -17.58 -8.78 4.84
C TYR A 140 -17.76 -7.32 4.48
N GLN A 141 -18.54 -7.06 3.45
CA GLN A 141 -18.85 -5.72 2.97
C GLN A 141 -20.36 -5.53 2.87
N ASP A 142 -20.81 -4.35 3.24
CA ASP A 142 -22.22 -4.00 3.26
C ASP A 142 -22.42 -2.57 2.73
N LEU A 143 -23.12 -2.48 1.59
CA LEU A 143 -23.47 -1.22 0.97
C LEU A 143 -24.92 -0.89 1.30
N ASN A 144 -25.09 0.13 2.13
CA ASN A 144 -26.37 0.69 2.50
C ASN A 144 -26.31 2.22 2.35
N TYR A 145 -26.71 3.01 3.34
CA TYR A 145 -26.51 4.47 3.34
C TYR A 145 -25.02 4.86 3.40
N TYR A 146 -24.17 3.95 3.85
CA TYR A 146 -22.71 4.03 3.94
C TYR A 146 -22.11 2.73 3.46
N ALA A 147 -20.92 2.80 2.87
CA ALA A 147 -20.16 1.60 2.54
C ALA A 147 -19.37 1.14 3.78
N LYS A 148 -19.63 -0.07 4.25
CA LYS A 148 -18.97 -0.69 5.40
C LYS A 148 -18.15 -1.90 4.96
N GLU A 149 -16.95 -2.02 5.47
CA GLU A 149 -16.07 -3.14 5.19
C GLU A 149 -15.44 -3.63 6.49
N PHE A 150 -15.53 -4.94 6.72
CA PHE A 150 -14.86 -5.63 7.82
C PHE A 150 -13.92 -6.65 7.22
N VAL A 151 -12.66 -6.60 7.60
CA VAL A 151 -11.64 -7.51 7.10
C VAL A 151 -10.93 -8.15 8.28
N PHE A 152 -10.82 -9.45 8.25
CA PHE A 152 -9.94 -10.21 9.12
C PHE A 152 -8.87 -10.90 8.27
N ASP A 153 -7.61 -10.62 8.57
CA ASP A 153 -6.45 -11.23 7.92
C ASP A 153 -5.65 -12.02 8.95
N GLY A 154 -5.48 -13.31 8.72
CA GLY A 154 -4.64 -14.19 9.50
C GLY A 154 -3.49 -14.73 8.68
N GLN A 155 -2.28 -14.70 9.22
CA GLN A 155 -1.08 -15.23 8.60
C GLN A 155 -0.32 -16.06 9.61
N LEU A 156 -0.07 -17.31 9.28
CA LEU A 156 0.67 -18.26 10.12
C LEU A 156 1.89 -18.75 9.34
N GLY A 157 3.05 -18.61 9.96
CA GLY A 157 4.30 -19.04 9.36
C GLY A 157 5.34 -19.37 10.42
N LYS A 158 6.45 -19.96 10.01
CA LYS A 158 7.53 -20.32 10.94
C LYS A 158 8.21 -19.08 11.54
N VAL A 159 8.39 -18.04 10.73
CA VAL A 159 9.10 -16.81 11.11
C VAL A 159 8.15 -15.67 11.46
N TYR A 160 7.02 -15.55 10.79
CA TYR A 160 6.08 -14.46 10.96
C TYR A 160 4.65 -14.96 11.14
N ASN A 161 4.01 -14.51 12.21
CA ASN A 161 2.61 -14.73 12.50
C ASN A 161 1.91 -13.40 12.67
N ASN A 162 0.72 -13.26 12.12
CA ASN A 162 -0.07 -12.05 12.25
C ASN A 162 -1.56 -12.36 12.29
N ALA A 163 -2.29 -11.61 13.09
CA ALA A 163 -3.74 -11.52 13.03
C ALA A 163 -4.13 -10.04 13.04
N GLN A 164 -4.90 -9.61 12.05
CA GLN A 164 -5.34 -8.24 11.91
C GLN A 164 -6.84 -8.17 11.66
N PHE A 165 -7.50 -7.28 12.35
CA PHE A 165 -8.88 -6.90 12.11
C PHE A 165 -8.93 -5.45 11.66
N MET A 166 -9.70 -5.18 10.61
CA MET A 166 -9.98 -3.83 10.11
C MET A 166 -11.50 -3.65 9.96
N ALA A 167 -11.99 -2.56 10.50
CA ALA A 167 -13.33 -2.06 10.22
C ALA A 167 -13.20 -0.70 9.51
N LYS A 168 -13.89 -0.53 8.39
CA LYS A 168 -13.85 0.68 7.57
C LYS A 168 -15.29 1.11 7.27
N ILE A 169 -15.53 2.43 7.33
CA ILE A 169 -16.80 3.06 6.94
C ILE A 169 -16.47 4.20 5.99
N ASP A 170 -17.02 4.18 4.80
CA ASP A 170 -16.90 5.25 3.80
C ASP A 170 -18.20 6.07 3.77
N PHE A 171 -18.05 7.38 3.86
CA PHE A 171 -19.13 8.34 3.76
C PHE A 171 -19.08 9.05 2.42
N SER A 172 -20.16 8.94 1.66
CA SER A 172 -20.37 9.72 0.45
C SER A 172 -20.90 11.11 0.84
N THR A 173 -19.98 12.01 1.15
CA THR A 173 -20.25 13.42 1.48
C THR A 173 -19.61 14.32 0.41
N ALA A 174 -19.79 15.65 0.52
CA ALA A 174 -19.15 16.60 -0.40
C ALA A 174 -17.64 16.37 -0.53
N ILE A 175 -16.97 16.02 0.57
CA ILE A 175 -15.60 15.50 0.60
C ILE A 175 -15.68 14.03 1.05
N PRO A 176 -15.51 13.05 0.17
CA PRO A 176 -15.55 11.64 0.53
C PRO A 176 -14.59 11.34 1.68
N THR A 177 -15.11 10.84 2.78
CA THR A 177 -14.34 10.62 4.00
C THR A 177 -14.44 9.15 4.41
N SER A 178 -13.34 8.55 4.79
CA SER A 178 -13.33 7.18 5.32
C SER A 178 -12.80 7.15 6.74
N TYR A 179 -13.47 6.41 7.59
CA TYR A 179 -13.03 6.09 8.95
C TYR A 179 -12.58 4.65 8.99
N ARG A 180 -11.44 4.40 9.60
CA ARG A 180 -10.86 3.07 9.68
C ARG A 180 -10.37 2.79 11.09
N PHE A 181 -10.80 1.67 11.65
CA PHE A 181 -10.26 1.08 12.87
C PHE A 181 -9.40 -0.12 12.49
N ILE A 182 -8.21 -0.25 13.07
CA ILE A 182 -7.30 -1.37 12.84
C ILE A 182 -6.82 -1.89 14.20
N ALA A 183 -6.96 -3.20 14.41
CA ALA A 183 -6.38 -3.93 15.52
C ALA A 183 -5.45 -5.01 14.94
N SER A 184 -4.23 -5.09 15.44
CA SER A 184 -3.25 -6.06 14.94
C SER A 184 -2.41 -6.64 16.07
N ILE A 185 -2.10 -7.92 15.92
CA ILE A 185 -1.14 -8.66 16.75
C ILE A 185 -0.20 -9.39 15.80
N SER A 186 1.09 -9.21 15.96
CA SER A 186 2.09 -9.92 15.16
C SER A 186 3.28 -10.35 15.99
N THR A 187 3.87 -11.47 15.59
CA THR A 187 5.11 -12.00 16.14
C THR A 187 6.07 -12.25 15.00
N PHE A 188 7.26 -11.71 15.09
CA PHE A 188 8.37 -11.95 14.18
C PHE A 188 9.49 -12.67 14.94
N ASP A 189 9.85 -13.88 14.48
CA ASP A 189 10.86 -14.72 15.10
C ASP A 189 12.06 -14.91 14.15
N TYR A 190 13.04 -14.04 14.26
CA TYR A 190 14.24 -14.08 13.43
C TYR A 190 15.14 -15.28 13.73
N PHE A 191 15.01 -15.90 14.90
CA PHE A 191 15.79 -17.06 15.29
C PHE A 191 15.46 -18.31 14.46
N LYS A 192 14.19 -18.47 14.07
CA LYS A 192 13.72 -19.62 13.30
C LYS A 192 14.15 -19.62 11.83
N LYS A 193 14.91 -18.62 11.38
CA LYS A 193 15.45 -18.57 10.04
C LYS A 193 16.58 -19.59 9.87
N ASP A 194 16.40 -20.58 8.98
CA ASP A 194 17.44 -21.58 8.71
C ASP A 194 18.67 -20.98 8.03
N LYS A 195 19.81 -21.47 8.46
CA LYS A 195 21.11 -21.18 7.88
C LYS A 195 21.33 -22.02 6.63
N LEU A 196 20.87 -21.56 5.46
CA LEU A 196 21.09 -22.31 4.22
C LEU A 196 22.53 -22.19 3.71
N PHE A 197 23.31 -21.16 4.09
CA PHE A 197 24.61 -20.85 3.49
C PHE A 197 25.76 -20.46 4.45
N SER A 198 25.57 -20.45 5.76
CA SER A 198 26.69 -20.22 6.67
C SER A 198 26.73 -21.22 7.83
N ARG A 199 27.82 -21.98 7.88
CA ARG A 199 28.06 -23.01 8.88
C ARG A 199 28.53 -22.48 10.25
N ASN A 200 28.98 -21.22 10.32
CA ASN A 200 29.76 -20.70 11.45
C ASN A 200 29.14 -19.56 12.26
N ASP A 201 28.02 -18.96 11.83
CA ASP A 201 27.40 -17.88 12.62
C ASP A 201 26.32 -18.42 13.53
N LYS A 202 26.50 -18.21 14.82
CA LYS A 202 25.44 -18.46 15.80
C LYS A 202 24.28 -17.51 15.50
N PRO A 203 23.05 -18.00 15.36
CA PRO A 203 21.92 -17.14 15.09
C PRO A 203 21.74 -16.15 16.23
N ALA A 204 21.64 -14.86 15.92
CA ALA A 204 21.13 -13.91 16.88
C ALA A 204 19.69 -14.31 17.24
N PHE A 205 19.42 -14.51 18.52
CA PHE A 205 18.05 -14.71 18.99
C PHE A 205 17.40 -13.33 19.06
N ASN A 206 16.48 -13.06 18.14
CA ASN A 206 15.70 -11.85 18.12
C ASN A 206 14.26 -12.23 17.84
N GLN A 207 13.38 -11.95 18.78
CA GLN A 207 11.94 -12.09 18.63
C GLN A 207 11.29 -10.75 18.90
N LYS A 208 10.34 -10.37 18.04
CA LYS A 208 9.60 -9.13 18.16
C LYS A 208 8.10 -9.41 18.18
N ASP A 209 7.44 -9.04 19.25
CA ASP A 209 5.99 -9.10 19.41
C ASP A 209 5.42 -7.68 19.32
N GLU A 210 4.47 -7.44 18.43
CA GLU A 210 3.81 -6.14 18.25
C GLU A 210 2.30 -6.28 18.39
N ARG A 211 1.69 -5.36 19.13
CA ARG A 211 0.24 -5.24 19.28
C ARG A 211 -0.12 -3.79 19.14
N PHE A 212 -1.07 -3.47 18.30
CA PHE A 212 -1.52 -2.08 18.18
C PHE A 212 -3.02 -1.96 17.87
N LEU A 213 -3.57 -0.82 18.29
CA LEU A 213 -4.87 -0.34 17.91
C LEU A 213 -4.69 1.03 17.26
N LYS A 214 -5.33 1.25 16.12
CA LYS A 214 -5.20 2.48 15.35
C LYS A 214 -6.57 2.93 14.82
N LEU A 215 -6.86 4.22 14.96
CA LEU A 215 -7.96 4.92 14.33
C LEU A 215 -7.41 5.82 13.24
N GLN A 216 -8.02 5.82 12.07
CA GLN A 216 -7.60 6.64 10.94
C GLN A 216 -8.79 7.31 10.27
N VAL A 217 -8.57 8.54 9.81
CA VAL A 217 -9.49 9.28 8.93
C VAL A 217 -8.76 9.49 7.60
N GLY A 218 -9.37 9.07 6.50
CA GLY A 218 -8.83 9.21 5.17
C GLY A 218 -9.67 10.14 4.32
N LEU A 219 -8.99 11.02 3.57
CA LEU A 219 -9.57 11.99 2.66
C LEU A 219 -8.91 11.89 1.28
N PRO A 220 -9.62 12.11 0.17
CA PRO A 220 -8.98 12.23 -1.13
C PRO A 220 -8.06 13.45 -1.13
N PHE A 221 -6.89 13.29 -1.72
CA PHE A 221 -5.89 14.34 -1.89
C PHE A 221 -5.31 14.24 -3.29
N LEU A 222 -5.55 15.23 -4.13
CA LEU A 222 -5.29 15.16 -5.58
C LEU A 222 -6.02 13.98 -6.25
N SER A 223 -5.91 13.87 -7.57
CA SER A 223 -6.65 12.86 -8.36
C SER A 223 -6.24 11.40 -8.09
N SER A 224 -5.04 11.16 -7.57
CA SER A 224 -4.47 9.81 -7.40
C SER A 224 -3.85 9.57 -6.02
N LYS A 225 -4.04 10.49 -5.07
CA LYS A 225 -3.47 10.42 -3.73
C LYS A 225 -4.53 10.51 -2.66
N ARG A 226 -4.20 10.02 -1.46
CA ARG A 226 -5.03 10.03 -0.27
C ARG A 226 -4.23 10.61 0.88
N ALA A 227 -4.84 11.53 1.62
CA ALA A 227 -4.35 11.99 2.92
C ALA A 227 -5.00 11.15 4.02
N GLU A 228 -4.23 10.70 5.00
CA GLU A 228 -4.72 9.94 6.15
C GLU A 228 -4.16 10.54 7.43
N PHE A 229 -5.04 10.73 8.39
CA PHE A 229 -4.73 11.17 9.75
C PHE A 229 -5.02 10.01 10.70
N GLY A 230 -4.10 9.68 11.58
CA GLY A 230 -4.27 8.54 12.46
C GLY A 230 -3.75 8.81 13.87
N ILE A 231 -4.41 8.18 14.84
CA ILE A 231 -3.93 8.07 16.22
C ILE A 231 -3.94 6.60 16.62
N GLY A 232 -3.09 6.22 17.55
CA GLY A 232 -3.03 4.82 17.97
C GLY A 232 -2.22 4.59 19.22
N ILE A 233 -2.40 3.41 19.76
CA ILE A 233 -1.61 2.87 20.86
C ILE A 233 -0.93 1.59 20.39
N ALA A 234 0.28 1.36 20.88
CA ALA A 234 1.03 0.16 20.54
C ALA A 234 1.80 -0.36 21.77
N ARG A 235 1.94 -1.68 21.82
CA ARG A 235 2.89 -2.36 22.67
C ARG A 235 3.82 -3.18 21.80
N ILE A 236 5.12 -2.93 21.95
CA ILE A 236 6.19 -3.67 21.28
C ILE A 236 7.01 -4.35 22.35
N GLU A 237 7.33 -5.61 22.15
CA GLU A 237 8.14 -6.40 23.07
C GLU A 237 9.24 -7.10 22.26
N ASP A 238 10.48 -6.69 22.49
CA ASP A 238 11.67 -7.27 21.89
C ASP A 238 12.35 -8.21 22.88
N LYS A 239 12.67 -9.43 22.44
CA LYS A 239 13.43 -10.43 23.19
C LYS A 239 14.70 -10.76 22.41
N TYR A 240 15.86 -10.70 23.08
CA TYR A 240 17.16 -10.84 22.42
C TYR A 240 18.23 -11.24 23.41
N PHE A 241 19.41 -11.60 22.89
CA PHE A 241 20.62 -11.81 23.70
C PHE A 241 21.69 -10.80 23.31
N GLN A 242 22.39 -10.25 24.30
CA GLN A 242 23.53 -9.36 24.09
C GLN A 242 24.86 -10.12 23.92
N LYS A 243 24.91 -11.41 24.24
CA LYS A 243 26.12 -12.23 24.19
C LYS A 243 26.22 -13.04 22.90
N SER A 244 27.46 -13.27 22.44
CA SER A 244 27.76 -14.15 21.31
C SER A 244 27.76 -15.65 21.66
N VAL A 245 27.94 -16.01 22.92
CA VAL A 245 27.90 -17.39 23.42
C VAL A 245 26.66 -17.56 24.27
N ILE A 246 25.73 -18.39 23.81
CA ILE A 246 24.39 -18.54 24.38
C ILE A 246 24.14 -20.02 24.58
N ASP A 247 23.74 -20.40 25.79
CA ASP A 247 23.09 -21.67 26.10
C ASP A 247 21.57 -21.45 26.03
N PHE A 248 20.98 -21.74 24.88
CA PHE A 248 19.54 -21.53 24.65
C PHE A 248 18.61 -22.32 25.57
N GLY A 249 19.12 -23.32 26.29
CA GLY A 249 18.35 -24.11 27.24
C GLY A 249 18.23 -23.46 28.62
N ASN A 250 19.24 -22.70 29.03
CA ASN A 250 19.39 -22.21 30.39
C ASN A 250 19.45 -20.69 30.53
N ASP A 251 19.93 -19.97 29.51
CA ASP A 251 20.10 -18.52 29.57
C ASP A 251 18.76 -17.78 29.39
N LYS A 252 18.47 -16.85 30.29
CA LYS A 252 17.32 -15.91 30.14
C LYS A 252 17.67 -14.82 29.15
N PHE A 253 16.76 -14.55 28.23
CA PHE A 253 16.88 -13.46 27.26
C PHE A 253 16.62 -12.09 27.89
N ASP A 254 17.26 -11.08 27.36
CA ASP A 254 16.92 -9.67 27.60
C ASP A 254 15.57 -9.34 26.96
N LYS A 255 14.83 -8.43 27.60
CA LYS A 255 13.54 -8.02 27.13
C LYS A 255 13.37 -6.51 27.25
N SER A 256 13.07 -5.85 26.13
CA SER A 256 12.67 -4.45 26.10
C SER A 256 11.19 -4.35 25.68
N ARG A 257 10.38 -3.71 26.53
CA ARG A 257 8.97 -3.45 26.29
C ARG A 257 8.74 -1.96 26.08
N TYR A 258 8.06 -1.62 25.00
CA TYR A 258 7.67 -0.26 24.66
C TYR A 258 6.15 -0.15 24.70
N ASP A 259 5.62 0.70 25.57
CA ASP A 259 4.20 1.10 25.59
C ASP A 259 4.12 2.50 24.97
N LEU A 260 3.50 2.63 23.79
CA LEU A 260 3.53 3.80 22.93
C LEU A 260 2.14 4.33 22.64
N PHE A 261 2.01 5.66 22.61
CA PHE A 261 0.93 6.39 21.97
C PHE A 261 1.51 7.14 20.77
N GLY A 262 0.78 7.22 19.67
CA GLY A 262 1.28 7.90 18.48
C GLY A 262 0.21 8.58 17.66
N GLY A 263 0.62 9.64 16.96
CA GLY A 263 -0.13 10.32 15.93
C GLY A 263 0.56 10.19 14.58
N SER A 264 -0.20 10.19 13.49
CA SER A 264 0.36 10.09 12.14
C SER A 264 -0.41 10.90 11.12
N ILE A 265 0.32 11.50 10.18
CA ILE A 265 -0.22 12.09 8.96
C ILE A 265 0.49 11.41 7.80
N SER A 266 -0.26 10.95 6.81
CA SER A 266 0.34 10.34 5.64
C SER A 266 -0.33 10.77 4.34
N PHE A 267 0.47 10.88 3.28
CA PHE A 267 0.04 11.13 1.91
C PHE A 267 0.50 9.95 1.06
N ASN A 268 -0.45 9.19 0.55
CA ASN A 268 -0.19 7.95 -0.16
C ASN A 268 -0.81 7.99 -1.55
N GLY A 269 -0.10 7.50 -2.54
CA GLY A 269 -0.61 7.35 -3.90
C GLY A 269 0.05 6.20 -4.62
N SER A 270 -0.71 5.47 -5.44
CA SER A 270 -0.18 4.37 -6.24
C SER A 270 -0.98 4.20 -7.53
N THR A 271 -0.25 4.07 -8.63
CA THR A 271 -0.76 3.70 -9.95
C THR A 271 -0.06 2.45 -10.48
N LEU A 272 0.55 1.66 -9.59
CA LEU A 272 1.25 0.43 -9.96
C LEU A 272 0.27 -0.59 -10.56
N ASN A 273 0.66 -1.21 -11.66
CA ASN A 273 -0.13 -2.23 -12.34
C ASN A 273 -0.20 -3.57 -11.58
N SER A 274 0.66 -3.80 -10.60
CA SER A 274 0.67 -4.97 -9.72
C SER A 274 1.20 -4.62 -8.34
N ARG A 275 0.72 -5.31 -7.29
CA ARG A 275 1.27 -5.18 -5.93
C ARG A 275 2.62 -5.88 -5.78
N GLN A 276 2.78 -7.02 -6.45
CA GLN A 276 4.03 -7.76 -6.50
C GLN A 276 4.64 -7.61 -7.88
N TYR A 277 5.95 -7.36 -7.94
CA TYR A 277 6.73 -7.25 -9.17
C TYR A 277 6.11 -6.30 -10.23
N PRO A 278 5.78 -5.04 -9.87
CA PRO A 278 5.22 -4.08 -10.80
C PRO A 278 6.20 -3.78 -11.95
N THR A 279 5.63 -3.52 -13.13
CA THR A 279 6.38 -3.18 -14.34
C THR A 279 5.99 -1.83 -14.93
N ARG A 280 4.97 -1.17 -14.35
CA ARG A 280 4.44 0.13 -14.81
C ARG A 280 3.79 0.89 -13.67
N GLY A 281 3.80 2.22 -13.78
CA GLY A 281 3.18 3.12 -12.80
C GLY A 281 4.17 3.61 -11.75
N TYR A 282 3.64 4.18 -10.69
CA TYR A 282 4.42 4.66 -9.55
C TYR A 282 3.71 4.38 -8.23
N ARG A 283 4.45 4.39 -7.14
CA ARG A 283 3.95 4.48 -5.77
C ARG A 283 4.76 5.52 -5.02
N GLU A 284 4.07 6.33 -4.24
CA GLU A 284 4.68 7.37 -3.42
C GLU A 284 4.00 7.41 -2.06
N ALA A 285 4.77 7.54 -1.00
CA ALA A 285 4.29 7.68 0.37
C ALA A 285 5.16 8.69 1.13
N LEU A 286 4.50 9.65 1.76
CA LEU A 286 5.11 10.56 2.73
C LEU A 286 4.37 10.37 4.06
N ILE A 287 5.09 10.05 5.12
CA ILE A 287 4.52 9.73 6.42
C ILE A 287 5.26 10.55 7.49
N ALA A 288 4.51 11.31 8.27
CA ALA A 288 4.99 11.99 9.46
C ALA A 288 4.30 11.34 10.68
N GLN A 289 5.07 10.99 11.69
CA GLN A 289 4.59 10.31 12.90
C GLN A 289 5.24 10.94 14.12
N ILE A 290 4.46 11.07 15.18
CA ILE A 290 4.93 11.42 16.52
C ILE A 290 4.61 10.29 17.46
N PHE A 291 5.56 9.94 18.31
CA PHE A 291 5.41 8.90 19.32
C PHE A 291 5.79 9.42 20.69
N ILE A 292 5.03 9.00 21.69
CA ILE A 292 5.28 9.26 23.11
C ILE A 292 5.06 7.95 23.85
N GLY A 293 5.98 7.57 24.73
CA GLY A 293 5.80 6.34 25.49
C GLY A 293 6.91 6.03 26.46
N ARG A 294 6.93 4.77 26.86
CA ARG A 294 7.84 4.27 27.88
C ARG A 294 8.49 3.00 27.40
N GLU A 295 9.81 2.92 27.59
CA GLU A 295 10.58 1.70 27.54
C GLU A 295 10.71 1.12 28.96
N ARG A 296 10.61 -0.22 29.06
CA ARG A 296 10.95 -0.99 30.27
C ARG A 296 11.91 -2.07 29.86
N PHE A 297 13.10 -1.99 30.39
CA PHE A 297 14.12 -3.01 30.19
C PHE A 297 14.13 -4.01 31.33
N TYR A 298 14.16 -5.30 30.98
CA TYR A 298 14.28 -6.43 31.89
C TYR A 298 15.53 -7.23 31.47
N PRO A 299 16.61 -7.16 32.26
CA PRO A 299 17.85 -7.85 31.94
C PRO A 299 17.67 -9.35 32.02
N GLY A 300 18.27 -10.05 31.08
CA GLY A 300 18.47 -11.48 31.07
C GLY A 300 19.74 -11.90 31.82
N GLU A 301 20.14 -13.15 31.63
CA GLU A 301 21.35 -13.68 32.29
C GLU A 301 22.61 -13.12 31.61
N GLY A 302 23.47 -12.51 32.44
CA GLY A 302 24.72 -11.87 32.00
C GLY A 302 24.53 -10.62 31.15
N ALA A 303 23.36 -9.98 31.22
CA ALA A 303 23.15 -8.67 30.68
C ALA A 303 23.98 -7.60 31.38
N THR A 304 24.40 -6.60 30.60
CA THR A 304 24.89 -5.35 31.16
C THR A 304 23.70 -4.44 31.40
N GLY A 305 23.43 -4.04 32.63
CA GLY A 305 22.34 -3.13 33.01
C GLY A 305 21.38 -3.75 34.04
N ASN A 306 20.62 -2.87 34.68
CA ASN A 306 19.58 -3.21 35.65
C ASN A 306 18.20 -2.96 35.06
N ASN A 307 17.15 -3.41 35.74
CA ASN A 307 15.78 -3.02 35.41
C ASN A 307 15.70 -1.49 35.30
N ASN A 308 15.35 -1.02 34.13
CA ASN A 308 15.28 0.41 33.84
C ASN A 308 13.95 0.77 33.21
N LYS A 309 13.53 2.03 33.38
CA LYS A 309 12.34 2.61 32.81
C LYS A 309 12.65 3.99 32.26
N GLU A 310 12.55 4.14 30.95
CA GLU A 310 12.82 5.40 30.28
C GLU A 310 11.58 5.92 29.53
N HIS A 311 11.49 7.23 29.42
CA HIS A 311 10.49 7.91 28.62
C HIS A 311 11.10 8.30 27.26
N HIS A 312 10.38 8.00 26.21
CA HIS A 312 10.74 8.34 24.85
C HIS A 312 9.68 9.20 24.21
N SER A 313 10.11 10.23 23.51
CA SER A 313 9.28 10.98 22.58
C SER A 313 10.10 11.29 21.34
N TRP A 314 9.55 11.05 20.16
CA TRP A 314 10.27 11.32 18.92
C TRP A 314 9.33 11.64 17.76
N LEU A 315 9.87 12.38 16.81
CA LEU A 315 9.27 12.59 15.49
C LEU A 315 9.94 11.63 14.49
N GLN A 316 9.14 11.04 13.61
CA GLN A 316 9.62 10.24 12.51
C GLN A 316 9.02 10.74 11.19
N LEU A 317 9.88 11.03 10.22
CA LEU A 317 9.51 11.39 8.86
C LEU A 317 10.02 10.29 7.92
N SER A 318 9.15 9.77 7.06
CA SER A 318 9.50 8.76 6.08
C SER A 318 8.97 9.16 4.72
N TYR A 319 9.84 9.14 3.73
CA TYR A 319 9.48 9.31 2.32
C TYR A 319 9.90 8.08 1.53
N MET A 320 9.00 7.59 0.67
CA MET A 320 9.28 6.48 -0.23
C MET A 320 8.67 6.75 -1.59
N LYS A 321 9.44 6.50 -2.64
CA LYS A 321 8.96 6.57 -4.01
C LYS A 321 9.57 5.48 -4.86
N GLU A 322 8.72 4.84 -5.67
CA GLU A 322 9.15 3.95 -6.74
C GLU A 322 8.39 4.29 -8.02
N LYS A 323 9.05 4.18 -9.16
CA LYS A 323 8.45 4.44 -10.45
C LYS A 323 9.09 3.59 -11.53
N TYR A 324 8.30 3.18 -12.51
CA TYR A 324 8.70 2.33 -13.62
C TYR A 324 8.50 3.07 -14.93
N HIS A 325 9.56 3.14 -15.75
CA HIS A 325 9.56 3.78 -17.06
C HIS A 325 9.79 2.73 -18.14
N ASN A 326 8.94 2.71 -19.15
CA ASN A 326 9.19 1.93 -20.36
C ASN A 326 10.29 2.62 -21.16
N MET A 327 11.43 1.97 -21.30
CA MET A 327 12.54 2.45 -22.12
C MET A 327 12.37 2.00 -23.57
N SER A 328 11.84 0.79 -23.78
CA SER A 328 11.47 0.23 -25.08
C SER A 328 10.34 -0.80 -24.90
N GLU A 329 9.98 -1.50 -25.98
CA GLU A 329 8.98 -2.57 -25.94
C GLU A 329 9.39 -3.69 -24.94
N HIS A 330 10.67 -4.03 -24.89
CA HIS A 330 11.20 -5.11 -24.05
C HIS A 330 11.82 -4.62 -22.74
N TRP A 331 12.26 -3.36 -22.66
CA TRP A 331 12.99 -2.87 -21.51
C TRP A 331 12.16 -1.90 -20.66
N VAL A 332 12.16 -2.15 -19.35
CA VAL A 332 11.62 -1.24 -18.32
C VAL A 332 12.71 -0.95 -17.30
N LEU A 333 12.85 0.31 -16.93
CA LEU A 333 13.70 0.72 -15.83
C LEU A 333 12.84 1.19 -14.67
N GLY A 334 12.88 0.46 -13.57
CA GLY A 334 12.35 0.89 -12.29
C GLY A 334 13.42 1.59 -11.46
N TRP A 335 13.01 2.53 -10.61
CA TRP A 335 13.85 3.10 -9.58
C TRP A 335 13.09 3.18 -8.26
N TYR A 336 13.84 3.13 -7.16
CA TYR A 336 13.33 3.14 -5.79
C TYR A 336 14.14 4.14 -4.95
N LEU A 337 13.46 4.90 -4.12
CA LEU A 337 14.04 5.82 -3.15
C LEU A 337 13.30 5.69 -1.83
N LYS A 338 14.02 5.60 -0.72
CA LYS A 338 13.47 5.69 0.63
C LYS A 338 14.39 6.55 1.48
N ALA A 339 13.82 7.54 2.17
CA ALA A 339 14.49 8.35 3.16
C ALA A 339 13.74 8.23 4.49
N LEU A 340 14.47 8.14 5.58
CA LEU A 340 13.94 8.12 6.93
C LEU A 340 14.72 9.08 7.80
N TYR A 341 13.99 9.83 8.60
CA TYR A 341 14.50 10.63 9.70
C TYR A 341 13.70 10.30 10.95
N ALA A 342 14.35 9.88 12.03
CA ALA A 342 13.75 9.68 13.33
C ALA A 342 14.63 10.37 14.41
N SER A 343 14.02 11.25 15.20
CA SER A 343 14.67 11.92 16.33
C SER A 343 14.67 11.06 17.61
N LYS A 344 14.61 9.73 17.42
CA LYS A 344 14.50 8.76 18.51
C LYS A 344 15.81 8.69 19.30
N ASN A 345 15.70 8.77 20.63
CA ASN A 345 16.80 8.46 21.54
C ASN A 345 17.13 6.97 21.50
N PHE A 346 18.35 6.62 21.90
CA PHE A 346 18.75 5.22 22.01
C PHE A 346 17.99 4.52 23.13
N SER A 347 17.76 3.23 22.94
CA SER A 347 17.23 2.33 23.96
C SER A 347 18.32 1.95 24.96
N GLU A 348 17.96 1.21 26.01
CA GLU A 348 18.87 0.85 27.12
C GLU A 348 20.21 0.27 26.65
N ASN A 349 20.23 -0.48 25.55
CA ASN A 349 21.44 -1.05 24.99
C ASN A 349 21.46 -1.01 23.45
N TYR A 350 22.62 -1.35 22.88
CA TYR A 350 22.83 -1.36 21.42
C TYR A 350 21.83 -2.26 20.69
N THR A 351 21.64 -3.49 21.17
CA THR A 351 20.77 -4.47 20.48
C THR A 351 19.31 -3.99 20.45
N ALA A 352 18.78 -3.51 21.60
CA ALA A 352 17.45 -2.91 21.65
C ALA A 352 17.32 -1.71 20.71
N THR A 353 18.34 -0.86 20.68
CA THR A 353 18.38 0.30 19.77
C THR A 353 18.30 -0.15 18.30
N MET A 354 19.10 -1.16 17.91
CA MET A 354 19.10 -1.67 16.53
C MET A 354 17.80 -2.37 16.14
N MET A 355 17.15 -3.10 17.06
CA MET A 355 15.85 -3.71 16.82
C MET A 355 14.75 -2.67 16.57
N GLN A 356 14.87 -1.49 17.19
CA GLN A 356 13.93 -0.39 17.07
C GLN A 356 14.31 0.65 16.01
N ALA A 357 15.53 0.60 15.48
CA ALA A 357 15.99 1.50 14.41
C ALA A 357 15.23 1.22 13.10
N GLY A 358 15.06 2.27 12.32
CA GLY A 358 14.40 2.18 11.02
C GLY A 358 15.14 1.23 10.06
N GLU A 359 14.38 0.43 9.34
CA GLU A 359 14.90 -0.60 8.43
C GLU A 359 14.78 -0.19 6.97
N PHE A 360 15.85 -0.44 6.21
CA PHE A 360 15.83 -0.37 4.75
C PHE A 360 15.60 -1.76 4.16
N SER A 361 14.35 -2.06 3.82
CA SER A 361 13.91 -3.36 3.29
C SER A 361 13.13 -3.17 1.97
N PRO A 362 13.84 -2.94 0.84
CA PRO A 362 13.20 -2.59 -0.43
C PRO A 362 12.58 -3.78 -1.17
N THR A 363 13.00 -5.02 -0.86
CA THR A 363 12.49 -6.25 -1.49
C THR A 363 11.56 -7.02 -0.56
N GLN A 364 10.75 -7.93 -1.10
CA GLN A 364 9.94 -8.82 -0.27
C GLN A 364 10.79 -9.74 0.60
N HIS A 365 11.92 -10.19 0.07
CA HIS A 365 12.85 -11.07 0.79
C HIS A 365 13.54 -10.35 1.95
N SER A 366 13.99 -9.10 1.76
CA SER A 366 14.66 -8.32 2.80
C SER A 366 13.75 -8.04 4.01
N LYS A 367 12.42 -7.98 3.82
CA LYS A 367 11.45 -7.82 4.91
C LYS A 367 11.39 -9.01 5.87
N LEU A 368 11.80 -10.18 5.42
CA LEU A 368 11.82 -11.41 6.21
C LEU A 368 13.20 -11.67 6.88
N THR A 369 14.11 -10.72 6.80
CA THR A 369 15.49 -10.88 7.27
C THR A 369 15.82 -9.76 8.22
N TYR A 370 16.29 -10.09 9.43
CA TYR A 370 16.92 -9.11 10.31
C TYR A 370 18.37 -8.90 9.86
N ASN A 371 18.72 -7.68 9.48
CA ASN A 371 20.08 -7.29 9.13
C ASN A 371 20.40 -5.92 9.74
N GLU A 372 21.34 -5.90 10.69
CA GLU A 372 21.74 -4.66 11.37
C GLU A 372 22.41 -3.66 10.43
N ALA A 373 23.11 -4.12 9.39
CA ALA A 373 23.81 -3.26 8.44
C ALA A 373 22.88 -2.29 7.72
N PHE A 374 21.60 -2.69 7.51
CA PHE A 374 20.57 -1.89 6.83
C PHE A 374 19.59 -1.19 7.79
N ARG A 375 20.06 -0.85 9.02
CA ARG A 375 19.24 -0.18 10.03
C ARG A 375 19.91 1.10 10.54
N ALA A 376 19.12 2.17 10.62
CA ALA A 376 19.54 3.45 11.21
C ALA A 376 18.30 4.29 11.55
N ASN A 377 18.46 5.24 12.48
CA ASN A 377 17.41 6.23 12.78
C ASN A 377 17.30 7.28 11.67
N GLN A 378 18.35 7.49 10.87
CA GLN A 378 18.40 8.47 9.81
C GLN A 378 19.17 7.89 8.63
N PHE A 379 18.52 7.74 7.48
CA PHE A 379 19.15 7.17 6.29
C PHE A 379 18.51 7.59 4.99
N VAL A 380 19.26 7.41 3.91
CA VAL A 380 18.77 7.42 2.54
C VAL A 380 19.14 6.09 1.89
N GLY A 381 18.18 5.46 1.25
CA GLY A 381 18.39 4.25 0.46
C GLY A 381 17.79 4.42 -0.93
N ALA A 382 18.51 4.00 -1.94
CA ALA A 382 18.10 4.10 -3.34
C ALA A 382 18.38 2.79 -4.08
N GLY A 383 17.69 2.59 -5.21
CA GLY A 383 17.93 1.41 -6.02
C GLY A 383 17.38 1.52 -7.42
N ILE A 384 17.87 0.65 -8.28
CA ILE A 384 17.43 0.48 -9.67
C ILE A 384 16.93 -0.94 -9.89
N ARG A 385 15.93 -1.06 -10.76
CA ARG A 385 15.25 -2.33 -11.08
C ARG A 385 15.13 -2.48 -12.60
N PRO A 386 16.19 -2.88 -13.30
CA PRO A 386 16.10 -3.22 -14.71
C PRO A 386 15.24 -4.46 -14.91
N ILE A 387 14.32 -4.39 -15.87
CA ILE A 387 13.38 -5.46 -16.18
C ILE A 387 13.44 -5.69 -17.69
N TYR A 388 13.70 -6.93 -18.10
CA TYR A 388 13.63 -7.36 -19.49
C TYR A 388 12.39 -8.24 -19.70
N ARG A 389 11.47 -7.81 -20.56
CA ARG A 389 10.25 -8.55 -20.91
C ARG A 389 10.55 -9.51 -22.04
N LEU A 390 10.50 -10.81 -21.76
CA LEU A 390 10.59 -11.86 -22.78
C LEU A 390 9.29 -11.91 -23.61
N ASN A 391 8.16 -11.84 -22.91
CA ASN A 391 6.83 -11.76 -23.49
C ASN A 391 5.86 -11.14 -22.46
N GLN A 392 4.54 -11.21 -22.73
CA GLN A 392 3.52 -10.65 -21.82
C GLN A 392 3.44 -11.36 -20.46
N MET A 393 3.88 -12.63 -20.37
CA MET A 393 3.80 -13.44 -19.14
C MET A 393 5.13 -13.55 -18.40
N PHE A 394 6.27 -13.51 -19.12
CA PHE A 394 7.59 -13.74 -18.54
C PHE A 394 8.49 -12.52 -18.65
N HIS A 395 9.14 -12.18 -17.55
CA HIS A 395 10.16 -11.15 -17.51
C HIS A 395 11.31 -11.53 -16.57
N LEU A 396 12.50 -11.06 -16.90
CA LEU A 396 13.69 -11.12 -16.04
C LEU A 396 13.82 -9.80 -15.31
N ARG A 397 14.12 -9.83 -14.02
CA ARG A 397 14.22 -8.65 -13.16
C ARG A 397 15.50 -8.71 -12.34
N GLY A 398 16.34 -7.70 -12.49
CA GLY A 398 17.46 -7.41 -11.60
C GLY A 398 17.04 -6.35 -10.58
N GLU A 399 17.59 -6.41 -9.37
CA GLU A 399 17.36 -5.41 -8.33
C GLU A 399 18.67 -5.09 -7.62
N PHE A 400 19.05 -3.80 -7.62
CA PHE A 400 20.29 -3.31 -7.02
C PHE A 400 19.95 -2.14 -6.11
N TYR A 401 20.48 -2.16 -4.89
CA TYR A 401 20.18 -1.15 -3.87
C TYR A 401 21.44 -0.71 -3.16
N GLY A 402 21.46 0.55 -2.75
CA GLY A 402 22.45 1.12 -1.86
C GLY A 402 21.76 1.75 -0.66
N PHE A 403 22.39 1.64 0.50
CA PHE A 403 21.93 2.17 1.77
C PHE A 403 23.03 3.01 2.40
N MET A 404 22.69 4.23 2.81
CA MET A 404 23.59 5.15 3.46
C MET A 404 22.94 5.71 4.74
N PRO A 405 23.36 5.26 5.91
CA PRO A 405 22.98 5.91 7.16
C PRO A 405 23.60 7.30 7.23
N ILE A 406 22.81 8.31 7.63
CA ILE A 406 23.36 9.66 7.86
C ILE A 406 24.31 9.59 9.07
N TYR A 407 23.85 9.01 10.16
CA TYR A 407 24.67 8.68 11.32
C TYR A 407 24.52 7.18 11.61
N PRO A 408 25.56 6.37 11.37
CA PRO A 408 25.52 4.94 11.72
C PRO A 408 25.41 4.80 13.25
N ILE A 409 24.66 3.81 13.69
CA ILE A 409 24.56 3.44 15.10
C ILE A 409 25.69 2.48 15.40
N GLU A 410 26.53 2.82 16.35
CA GLU A 410 27.70 2.04 16.76
C GLU A 410 27.58 1.61 18.21
N ARG A 411 28.37 0.60 18.60
CA ARG A 411 28.40 0.01 19.92
C ARG A 411 29.69 0.34 20.64
N ASN A 412 29.60 0.82 21.88
CA ASN A 412 30.78 0.99 22.74
C ASN A 412 31.11 -0.29 23.54
N SER A 413 32.19 -0.26 24.30
CA SER A 413 32.63 -1.41 25.14
C SER A 413 31.64 -1.83 26.23
N LEU A 414 30.73 -0.94 26.62
CA LEU A 414 29.66 -1.19 27.60
C LEU A 414 28.33 -1.64 26.93
N ASN A 415 28.36 -2.02 25.66
CA ASN A 415 27.20 -2.41 24.87
C ASN A 415 26.09 -1.30 24.78
N LYS A 416 26.45 -0.05 24.90
CA LYS A 416 25.57 1.10 24.70
C LYS A 416 25.71 1.61 23.28
N ALA A 417 24.59 2.09 22.71
CA ALA A 417 24.57 2.69 21.37
C ALA A 417 25.07 4.15 21.41
N TYR A 418 25.73 4.54 20.33
CA TYR A 418 26.09 5.95 20.07
C TYR A 418 26.08 6.21 18.57
N TYR A 419 26.02 7.45 18.17
CA TYR A 419 26.12 7.84 16.75
C TYR A 419 27.57 7.90 16.32
N GLY A 420 27.91 7.14 15.28
CA GLY A 420 29.22 7.22 14.62
C GLY A 420 29.34 8.48 13.75
N LYS A 421 30.47 8.58 13.04
CA LYS A 421 30.74 9.71 12.13
C LYS A 421 29.73 9.75 10.99
N ALA A 422 29.24 10.95 10.66
CA ALA A 422 28.29 11.14 9.57
C ALA A 422 28.81 10.59 8.22
N PHE A 423 27.96 9.89 7.50
CA PHE A 423 28.23 9.31 6.17
C PHE A 423 29.47 8.39 6.10
N SER A 424 29.85 7.76 7.22
CA SER A 424 31.06 6.91 7.30
C SER A 424 30.84 5.47 6.82
N LYS A 425 29.58 5.06 6.57
CA LYS A 425 29.22 3.71 6.11
C LYS A 425 28.36 3.77 4.85
N PHE A 426 28.57 2.79 3.97
CA PHE A 426 27.72 2.53 2.83
C PHE A 426 27.57 1.01 2.67
N GLU A 427 26.32 0.55 2.51
CA GLU A 427 26.01 -0.88 2.35
C GLU A 427 25.24 -1.09 1.04
N TYR A 428 25.47 -2.26 0.39
CA TYR A 428 24.88 -2.59 -0.92
C TYR A 428 24.44 -4.05 -0.99
#